data_b6475df0142dad6fa1c08cf28383f477
#
_entry.id   b6475df0142dad6fa1c08cf28383f477
#
_cell.length_a   1.000
_cell.length_b   1.000
_cell.length_c   1.000
_cell.angle_alpha   90.00
_cell.angle_beta   90.00
_cell.angle_gamma   90.00
#
_symmetry.space_group_name_H-M   'P 1'
#
loop_
_entity.id
_entity.type
_entity.pdbx_description
1 polymer ?
#
loop_
_entity_poly.entity_id
_entity_poly.type
_entity_poly.pdbx_seq_one_letter_code
_entity_poly.pdbx_strand_id
1 'polypeptide(L)'
;MAEPRPARYRGVFPVVPTTFTESGALDLESQKRCVDFMIDAGSNGLCILANFSEQFVLSDAERELLTSTLLDHVRGRVPVIVTTTHFSTQVCAARSLRAQEQGASMVMVMPPYHGATIRLGEGPVY
;
A
#
# COMPACT_ATOMS: atom_id res chain seq x y z
N MET A 1 30.61 1.40 20.05
CA MET A 1 29.82 1.40 18.80
C MET A 1 28.70 0.40 18.96
N ALA A 2 27.45 0.80 18.76
CA ALA A 2 26.34 -0.14 18.78
C ALA A 2 26.46 -1.05 17.55
N GLU A 3 26.28 -2.36 17.72
CA GLU A 3 26.18 -3.27 16.59
C GLU A 3 25.06 -2.81 15.65
N PRO A 4 25.25 -2.83 14.31
CA PRO A 4 24.21 -2.49 13.38
C PRO A 4 23.03 -3.45 13.62
N ARG A 5 21.88 -2.89 14.01
CA ARG A 5 20.65 -3.69 14.10
C ARG A 5 20.40 -4.31 12.72
N PRO A 6 20.17 -5.62 12.65
CA PRO A 6 19.83 -6.24 11.38
C PRO A 6 18.64 -5.49 10.78
N ALA A 7 18.71 -5.20 9.49
CA ALA A 7 17.64 -4.51 8.79
C ALA A 7 16.33 -5.29 9.04
N ARG A 8 15.37 -4.67 9.73
CA ARG A 8 14.10 -5.28 10.09
C ARG A 8 13.28 -5.65 8.87
N TYR A 9 13.49 -4.91 7.78
CA TYR A 9 12.78 -5.07 6.53
C TYR A 9 13.78 -5.36 5.42
N ARG A 10 13.73 -6.56 4.88
CA ARG A 10 14.62 -7.02 3.79
C ARG A 10 13.91 -8.10 2.99
N GLY A 11 14.39 -8.32 1.78
CA GLY A 11 13.90 -9.36 0.89
C GLY A 11 12.86 -8.84 -0.09
N VAL A 12 11.94 -9.68 -0.50
CA VAL A 12 10.95 -9.39 -1.53
C VAL A 12 9.62 -9.00 -0.92
N PHE A 13 9.10 -7.86 -1.34
CA PHE A 13 7.79 -7.31 -0.99
C PHE A 13 6.95 -7.19 -2.26
N PRO A 14 6.28 -8.24 -2.72
CA PRO A 14 5.47 -8.15 -3.92
C PRO A 14 4.29 -7.21 -3.74
N VAL A 15 3.89 -6.58 -4.84
CA VAL A 15 2.69 -5.77 -4.89
C VAL A 15 1.48 -6.68 -5.02
N VAL A 16 0.54 -6.55 -4.10
CA VAL A 16 -0.71 -7.32 -4.10
C VAL A 16 -1.67 -6.71 -5.14
N PRO A 17 -2.14 -7.47 -6.14
CA PRO A 17 -3.19 -7.00 -7.02
C PRO A 17 -4.50 -6.86 -6.26
N THR A 18 -5.35 -5.93 -6.65
CA THR A 18 -6.72 -5.84 -6.13
C THR A 18 -7.62 -6.76 -6.93
N THR A 19 -8.40 -7.57 -6.25
CA THR A 19 -9.34 -8.50 -6.86
C THR A 19 -10.75 -7.93 -6.88
N PHE A 20 -11.42 -8.06 -8.01
CA PHE A 20 -12.77 -7.56 -8.23
C PHE A 20 -13.70 -8.70 -8.66
N THR A 21 -14.96 -8.56 -8.32
CA THR A 21 -16.04 -9.38 -8.87
C THR A 21 -16.34 -8.98 -10.32
N GLU A 22 -17.12 -9.77 -11.03
CA GLU A 22 -17.58 -9.43 -12.38
C GLU A 22 -18.36 -8.11 -12.44
N SER A 23 -18.99 -7.71 -11.34
CA SER A 23 -19.70 -6.43 -11.23
C SER A 23 -18.81 -5.23 -10.93
N GLY A 24 -17.50 -5.47 -10.71
CA GLY A 24 -16.52 -4.43 -10.37
C GLY A 24 -16.44 -4.09 -8.88
N ALA A 25 -17.15 -4.81 -8.01
CA ALA A 25 -17.00 -4.68 -6.57
C ALA A 25 -15.74 -5.39 -6.07
N LEU A 26 -15.22 -4.99 -4.90
CA LEU A 26 -14.11 -5.70 -4.28
C LEU A 26 -14.47 -7.16 -3.98
N ASP A 27 -13.62 -8.09 -4.39
CA ASP A 27 -13.71 -9.50 -4.02
C ASP A 27 -12.75 -9.78 -2.86
N LEU A 28 -13.21 -9.55 -1.64
CA LEU A 28 -12.39 -9.69 -0.44
C LEU A 28 -11.97 -11.13 -0.16
N GLU A 29 -12.75 -12.11 -0.54
CA GLU A 29 -12.40 -13.52 -0.32
C GLU A 29 -11.29 -13.97 -1.27
N SER A 30 -11.34 -13.58 -2.54
CA SER A 30 -10.24 -13.80 -3.47
C SER A 30 -8.99 -13.00 -3.06
N GLN A 31 -9.19 -11.81 -2.52
CA GLN A 31 -8.10 -10.97 -2.01
C GLN A 31 -7.32 -11.65 -0.88
N LYS A 32 -8.02 -12.25 0.08
CA LYS A 32 -7.41 -13.00 1.17
C LYS A 32 -6.64 -14.21 0.67
N ARG A 33 -7.21 -14.97 -0.28
CA ARG A 33 -6.51 -16.12 -0.90
C ARG A 33 -5.25 -15.69 -1.63
N CYS A 34 -5.29 -14.56 -2.33
CA CYS A 34 -4.12 -14.01 -3.01
C CYS A 34 -3.00 -13.67 -2.03
N VAL A 35 -3.33 -13.03 -0.92
CA VAL A 35 -2.39 -12.71 0.16
C VAL A 35 -1.80 -13.98 0.77
N ASP A 36 -2.61 -14.96 1.09
CA ASP A 36 -2.14 -16.24 1.64
C ASP A 36 -1.20 -16.96 0.68
N PHE A 37 -1.53 -16.98 -0.61
CA PHE A 37 -0.65 -17.52 -1.64
C PHE A 37 0.72 -16.82 -1.66
N MET A 38 0.74 -15.48 -1.61
CA MET A 38 2.00 -14.72 -1.61
C MET A 38 2.84 -14.98 -0.37
N ILE A 39 2.22 -15.08 0.79
CA ILE A 39 2.92 -15.39 2.04
C ILE A 39 3.47 -16.81 2.02
N ASP A 40 2.68 -17.78 1.60
CA ASP A 40 3.07 -19.19 1.51
C ASP A 40 4.17 -19.42 0.48
N ALA A 41 4.21 -18.60 -0.57
CA ALA A 41 5.29 -18.61 -1.57
C ALA A 41 6.63 -18.05 -1.04
N GLY A 42 6.66 -17.52 0.18
CA GLY A 42 7.89 -17.06 0.84
C GLY A 42 8.16 -15.57 0.73
N SER A 43 7.17 -14.74 0.42
CA SER A 43 7.33 -13.28 0.43
C SER A 43 7.75 -12.79 1.80
N ASN A 44 8.70 -11.85 1.83
CA ASN A 44 9.21 -11.28 3.07
C ASN A 44 8.31 -10.17 3.65
N GLY A 45 7.44 -9.64 2.81
CA GLY A 45 6.43 -8.65 3.14
C GLY A 45 5.45 -8.51 1.99
N LEU A 46 4.55 -7.56 2.09
CA LEU A 46 3.56 -7.24 1.05
C LEU A 46 3.49 -5.73 0.84
N CYS A 47 3.16 -5.31 -0.37
CA CYS A 47 2.84 -3.92 -0.68
C CYS A 47 1.41 -3.86 -1.22
N ILE A 48 0.55 -3.09 -0.58
CA ILE A 48 -0.85 -2.94 -0.99
C ILE A 48 -1.14 -1.52 -1.48
N LEU A 49 -2.19 -1.39 -2.27
CA LEU A 49 -2.67 -0.12 -2.81
C LEU A 49 -1.63 0.64 -3.65
N ALA A 50 -0.73 -0.09 -4.30
CA ALA A 50 0.23 0.47 -5.24
C ALA A 50 -0.38 0.62 -6.65
N ASN A 51 0.42 1.03 -7.63
CA ASN A 51 -0.07 1.20 -9.01
C ASN A 51 -0.57 -0.11 -9.61
N PHE A 52 0.16 -1.20 -9.39
CA PHE A 52 -0.26 -2.54 -9.82
C PHE A 52 -1.52 -3.02 -9.09
N SER A 53 -1.80 -2.49 -7.91
CA SER A 53 -3.04 -2.74 -7.17
C SER A 53 -4.24 -1.92 -7.69
N GLU A 54 -4.04 -1.16 -8.76
CA GLU A 54 -5.07 -0.30 -9.36
C GLU A 54 -5.65 0.73 -8.36
N GLN A 55 -4.80 1.30 -7.51
CA GLN A 55 -5.21 2.22 -6.45
C GLN A 55 -6.06 3.40 -6.93
N PHE A 56 -5.90 3.81 -8.19
CA PHE A 56 -6.56 4.99 -8.75
C PHE A 56 -8.04 4.77 -9.06
N VAL A 57 -8.48 3.53 -9.19
CA VAL A 57 -9.89 3.20 -9.47
C VAL A 57 -10.71 2.96 -8.21
N LEU A 58 -10.06 2.95 -7.05
CA LEU A 58 -10.72 2.70 -5.76
C LEU A 58 -11.24 4.01 -5.15
N SER A 59 -12.46 3.97 -4.66
CA SER A 59 -12.98 5.02 -3.78
C SER A 59 -12.25 5.03 -2.43
N ASP A 60 -12.35 6.11 -1.68
CA ASP A 60 -11.77 6.19 -0.34
C ASP A 60 -12.35 5.13 0.60
N ALA A 61 -13.64 4.82 0.48
CA ALA A 61 -14.29 3.77 1.27
C ALA A 61 -13.75 2.37 0.92
N GLU A 62 -13.52 2.08 -0.36
CA GLU A 62 -12.92 0.82 -0.80
C GLU A 62 -11.47 0.70 -0.33
N ARG A 63 -10.70 1.78 -0.39
CA ARG A 63 -9.32 1.81 0.12
C ARG A 63 -9.29 1.49 1.61
N GLU A 64 -10.15 2.13 2.39
CA GLU A 64 -10.25 1.92 3.84
C GLU A 64 -10.62 0.47 4.16
N LEU A 65 -11.65 -0.06 3.49
CA LEU A 65 -12.11 -1.43 3.66
C LEU A 65 -11.02 -2.44 3.29
N LEU A 66 -10.36 -2.24 2.16
CA LEU A 66 -9.32 -3.15 1.68
C LEU A 66 -8.11 -3.13 2.63
N THR A 67 -7.69 -1.94 3.08
CA THR A 67 -6.56 -1.80 4.01
C THR A 67 -6.84 -2.50 5.33
N SER A 68 -7.98 -2.24 5.97
CA SER A 68 -8.35 -2.89 7.22
C SER A 68 -8.48 -4.40 7.07
N THR A 69 -9.16 -4.85 6.03
CA THR A 69 -9.36 -6.29 5.76
C THR A 69 -8.03 -7.00 5.58
N LEU A 70 -7.11 -6.44 4.79
CA LEU A 70 -5.82 -7.08 4.52
C LEU A 70 -4.89 -7.07 5.73
N LEU A 71 -4.80 -5.96 6.45
CA LEU A 71 -3.99 -5.90 7.66
C LEU A 71 -4.49 -6.87 8.73
N ASP A 72 -5.80 -6.96 8.93
CA ASP A 72 -6.42 -7.92 9.85
C ASP A 72 -6.17 -9.37 9.41
N HIS A 73 -6.24 -9.65 8.10
CA HIS A 73 -6.01 -10.99 7.57
C HIS A 73 -4.55 -11.41 7.63
N VAL A 74 -3.62 -10.52 7.29
CA VAL A 74 -2.17 -10.78 7.40
C VAL A 74 -1.78 -11.04 8.86
N ARG A 75 -2.38 -10.34 9.79
CA ARG A 75 -2.24 -10.54 11.23
C ARG A 75 -0.78 -10.62 11.69
N GLY A 76 0.07 -9.75 11.15
CA GLY A 76 1.48 -9.67 11.50
C GLY A 76 2.36 -10.82 11.00
N ARG A 77 1.86 -11.73 10.17
CA ARG A 77 2.66 -12.82 9.59
C ARG A 77 3.85 -12.31 8.79
N VAL A 78 3.67 -11.22 8.09
CA VAL A 78 4.71 -10.47 7.36
C VAL A 78 4.46 -8.97 7.49
N PRO A 79 5.48 -8.11 7.35
CA PRO A 79 5.28 -6.68 7.30
C PRO A 79 4.50 -6.27 6.04
N VAL A 80 3.70 -5.21 6.16
CA VAL A 80 2.89 -4.67 5.07
C VAL A 80 3.22 -3.21 4.83
N ILE A 81 3.53 -2.87 3.58
CA ILE A 81 3.66 -1.51 3.08
C ILE A 81 2.28 -1.10 2.56
N VAL A 82 1.76 0.03 3.03
CA VAL A 82 0.53 0.64 2.51
C VAL A 82 0.88 1.87 1.69
N THR A 83 0.43 1.92 0.45
CA THR A 83 0.61 3.12 -0.39
C THR A 83 -0.42 4.17 0.01
N THR A 84 0.06 5.36 0.34
CA THR A 84 -0.76 6.47 0.84
C THR A 84 -0.72 7.70 -0.07
N THR A 85 -0.15 7.55 -1.25
CA THR A 85 0.01 8.60 -2.25
C THR A 85 -1.30 9.33 -2.54
N HIS A 86 -1.23 10.65 -2.56
CA HIS A 86 -2.30 11.54 -3.02
C HIS A 86 -1.71 12.85 -3.52
N PHE A 87 -2.40 13.54 -4.42
CA PHE A 87 -1.97 14.85 -4.93
C PHE A 87 -1.97 15.93 -3.87
N SER A 88 -2.91 15.87 -2.93
CA SER A 88 -2.93 16.75 -1.76
C SER A 88 -1.99 16.20 -0.68
N THR A 89 -1.04 17.01 -0.25
CA THR A 89 -0.14 16.69 0.88
C THR A 89 -0.92 16.40 2.16
N GLN A 90 -1.99 17.14 2.40
CA GLN A 90 -2.82 16.95 3.59
C GLN A 90 -3.54 15.60 3.58
N VAL A 91 -4.09 15.20 2.43
CA VAL A 91 -4.73 13.89 2.27
C VAL A 91 -3.70 12.77 2.38
N CYS A 92 -2.52 12.92 1.78
CA CYS A 92 -1.44 11.95 1.90
C CYS A 92 -1.01 11.76 3.36
N ALA A 93 -0.85 12.84 4.11
CA ALA A 93 -0.51 12.80 5.53
C ALA A 93 -1.60 12.10 6.35
N ALA A 94 -2.88 12.44 6.11
CA ALA A 94 -4.01 11.80 6.79
C ALA A 94 -4.09 10.29 6.49
N ARG A 95 -3.91 9.90 5.23
CA ARG A 95 -3.85 8.49 4.83
C ARG A 95 -2.70 7.75 5.50
N SER A 96 -1.53 8.39 5.62
CA SER A 96 -0.35 7.79 6.25
C SER A 96 -0.57 7.57 7.74
N LEU A 97 -1.14 8.54 8.44
CA LEU A 97 -1.50 8.41 9.84
C LEU A 97 -2.53 7.28 10.04
N ARG A 98 -3.56 7.25 9.20
CA ARG A 98 -4.59 6.21 9.26
C ARG A 98 -4.01 4.81 9.01
N ALA A 99 -3.13 4.67 8.03
CA ALA A 99 -2.45 3.39 7.77
C ALA A 99 -1.61 2.94 8.97
N GLN A 100 -0.93 3.86 9.64
CA GLN A 100 -0.19 3.57 10.87
C GLN A 100 -1.13 3.08 11.98
N GLU A 101 -2.25 3.75 12.20
CA GLU A 101 -3.26 3.35 13.20
C GLU A 101 -3.85 1.96 12.93
N GLN A 102 -3.98 1.60 11.66
CA GLN A 102 -4.46 0.29 11.23
C GLN A 102 -3.39 -0.82 11.31
N GLY A 103 -2.14 -0.47 11.61
CA GLY A 103 -1.06 -1.44 11.82
C GLY A 103 -0.15 -1.65 10.61
N ALA A 104 -0.13 -0.74 9.64
CA ALA A 104 0.87 -0.77 8.57
C ALA A 104 2.29 -0.73 9.14
N SER A 105 3.18 -1.52 8.56
CA SER A 105 4.59 -1.54 8.96
C SER A 105 5.38 -0.38 8.35
N MET A 106 4.99 0.04 7.17
CA MET A 106 5.57 1.14 6.41
C MET A 106 4.51 1.77 5.52
N VAL A 107 4.75 2.99 5.10
CA VAL A 107 3.98 3.64 4.03
C VAL A 107 4.86 3.87 2.82
N MET A 108 4.26 3.80 1.64
CA MET A 108 4.89 4.20 0.39
C MET A 108 4.21 5.46 -0.12
N VAL A 109 5.02 6.49 -0.34
CA VAL A 109 4.56 7.77 -0.89
C VAL A 109 5.29 8.00 -2.20
N MET A 110 4.53 8.12 -3.27
CA MET A 110 5.05 8.46 -4.59
C MET A 110 4.75 9.93 -4.89
N PRO A 111 5.63 10.63 -5.62
CA PRO A 111 5.32 11.97 -6.10
C PRO A 111 4.05 11.98 -6.94
N PRO A 112 3.28 13.07 -6.94
CA PRO A 112 2.11 13.20 -7.81
C PRO A 112 2.52 13.11 -9.29
N TYR A 113 1.94 12.19 -10.04
CA TYR A 113 2.33 11.99 -11.44
C TYR A 113 1.95 13.18 -12.34
N HIS A 114 0.91 13.95 -12.01
CA HIS A 114 0.61 15.21 -12.69
C HIS A 114 1.73 16.24 -12.50
N GLY A 115 2.30 16.34 -11.33
CA GLY A 115 3.45 17.19 -11.06
C GLY A 115 4.71 16.74 -11.79
N ALA A 116 4.84 15.48 -12.15
CA ALA A 116 5.97 14.98 -12.93
C ALA A 116 5.91 15.40 -14.41
N THR A 117 4.72 15.65 -14.95
CA THR A 117 4.50 15.97 -16.35
C THR A 117 4.26 17.46 -16.62
N ILE A 118 3.85 18.22 -15.61
CA ILE A 118 3.54 19.64 -15.73
C ILE A 118 4.58 20.44 -14.93
N ARG A 119 5.52 21.06 -15.63
CA ARG A 119 6.42 22.04 -15.03
C ARG A 119 5.75 23.41 -15.01
N LEU A 120 5.48 23.92 -13.85
CA LEU A 120 5.02 25.29 -13.63
C LEU A 120 6.23 26.14 -13.19
N GLY A 121 6.92 26.73 -14.17
CA GLY A 121 8.07 27.60 -13.89
C GLY A 121 9.39 26.88 -13.63
N GLU A 122 10.42 27.65 -13.27
CA GLU A 122 11.74 27.12 -12.91
C GLU A 122 11.76 26.69 -11.45
N GLY A 123 11.76 25.41 -11.19
CA GLY A 123 11.88 24.85 -9.84
C GLY A 123 11.23 23.50 -9.68
N PRO A 124 11.57 22.76 -8.62
CA PRO A 124 10.88 21.50 -8.31
C PRO A 124 9.44 21.80 -7.91
N VAL A 125 8.52 21.05 -8.51
CA VAL A 125 7.06 21.17 -8.27
C VAL A 125 6.63 20.50 -6.96
N TYR A 126 7.59 19.99 -6.19
CA TYR A 126 7.35 19.20 -4.96
C TYR A 126 7.88 19.89 -3.72
#